data_6247e47ad8ebd37ae78703ed80c52ace
#
_entry.id   6247e47ad8ebd37ae78703ed80c52ace
#
_cell.length_a   1.000
_cell.length_b   1.000
_cell.length_c   1.000
_cell.angle_alpha   90.00
_cell.angle_beta   90.00
_cell.angle_gamma   90.00
#
_symmetry.space_group_name_H-M   'P 1'
#
loop_
_entity.id
_entity.type
_entity.pdbx_description
1 polymer ?
#
loop_
_entity_poly.entity_id
_entity_poly.type
_entity_poly.pdbx_seq_one_letter_code
_entity_poly.pdbx_strand_id
1 'polypeptide(L)'
;HMWQGYFQARQDKIKFCKENDITVYRLHDGWDMFPKYGVADSLNHLTGLPFEERVINSYHTKAYINETLTVREIAQKYANALAGYGSNHVEILGDPDYKVKVFATGVGAATHLPEMIKMGADCVMLADDGGTNWIEHQWCLDHHVPIILLHHSVNEMPGMDGMVEYLRNKFPNLEIYRLHEGFKYTLVQQELK
;
A
#
# COMPACT_ATOMS: atom_id res chain seq x y z
N HIS A 1 21.82 10.31 -21.03
CA HIS A 1 22.31 8.92 -21.10
C HIS A 1 21.49 7.93 -20.25
N MET A 2 21.06 8.30 -19.03
CA MET A 2 20.21 7.45 -18.15
C MET A 2 18.88 7.05 -18.82
N TRP A 3 18.23 7.99 -19.50
CA TRP A 3 16.99 7.72 -20.22
C TRP A 3 17.16 6.76 -21.40
N GLN A 4 18.28 6.80 -22.12
CA GLN A 4 18.55 5.87 -23.20
C GLN A 4 18.64 4.42 -22.71
N GLY A 5 19.33 4.19 -21.59
CA GLY A 5 19.39 2.86 -20.98
C GLY A 5 18.04 2.34 -20.53
N TYR A 6 17.20 3.19 -19.96
CA TYR A 6 15.82 2.85 -19.58
C TYR A 6 14.97 2.46 -20.80
N PHE A 7 15.02 3.24 -21.86
CA PHE A 7 14.29 2.92 -23.10
C PHE A 7 14.82 1.65 -23.76
N GLN A 8 16.13 1.43 -23.75
CA GLN A 8 16.72 0.19 -24.28
C GLN A 8 16.23 -1.04 -23.50
N ALA A 9 16.29 -1.00 -22.17
CA ALA A 9 15.80 -2.10 -21.33
C ALA A 9 14.31 -2.42 -21.59
N ARG A 10 13.49 -1.40 -21.87
CA ARG A 10 12.10 -1.60 -22.26
C ARG A 10 11.99 -2.32 -23.61
N GLN A 11 12.77 -1.91 -24.60
CA GLN A 11 12.77 -2.52 -25.95
C GLN A 11 13.25 -3.98 -25.88
N ASP A 12 14.27 -4.24 -25.07
CA ASP A 12 14.78 -5.60 -24.86
C ASP A 12 13.72 -6.52 -24.25
N LYS A 13 12.96 -6.03 -23.24
CA LYS A 13 11.82 -6.76 -22.66
C LYS A 13 10.73 -7.03 -23.67
N ILE A 14 10.36 -6.02 -24.49
CA ILE A 14 9.35 -6.19 -25.54
C ILE A 14 9.81 -7.23 -26.57
N LYS A 15 11.08 -7.16 -27.00
CA LYS A 15 11.68 -8.12 -27.91
C LYS A 15 11.63 -9.53 -27.31
N PHE A 16 12.08 -9.71 -26.08
CA PHE A 16 12.05 -10.97 -25.35
C PHE A 16 10.65 -11.58 -25.30
N CYS A 17 9.63 -10.77 -24.93
CA CYS A 17 8.26 -11.23 -24.88
C CYS A 17 7.76 -11.72 -26.25
N LYS A 18 8.08 -10.99 -27.34
CA LYS A 18 7.72 -11.38 -28.71
C LYS A 18 8.40 -12.66 -29.18
N GLU A 19 9.70 -12.81 -28.90
CA GLU A 19 10.49 -13.96 -29.31
C GLU A 19 10.10 -15.25 -28.56
N ASN A 20 9.47 -15.12 -27.38
CA ASN A 20 9.04 -16.23 -26.54
C ASN A 20 7.52 -16.41 -26.46
N ASP A 21 6.76 -15.74 -27.32
CA ASP A 21 5.29 -15.79 -27.38
C ASP A 21 4.62 -15.48 -26.02
N ILE A 22 5.17 -14.49 -25.31
CA ILE A 22 4.66 -14.04 -24.01
C ILE A 22 3.73 -12.87 -24.19
N THR A 23 2.47 -13.03 -23.80
CA THR A 23 1.50 -11.93 -23.70
C THR A 23 1.61 -11.23 -22.37
N VAL A 24 1.79 -9.91 -22.39
CA VAL A 24 1.80 -9.06 -21.19
C VAL A 24 0.47 -8.35 -21.06
N TYR A 25 -0.25 -8.64 -19.97
CA TYR A 25 -1.48 -7.94 -19.61
C TYR A 25 -1.22 -7.02 -18.44
N ARG A 26 -1.49 -5.72 -18.60
CA ARG A 26 -1.39 -4.74 -17.53
C ARG A 26 -2.75 -4.53 -16.87
N LEU A 27 -2.84 -4.82 -15.58
CA LEU A 27 -3.99 -4.53 -14.75
C LEU A 27 -3.52 -3.59 -13.63
N HIS A 28 -4.15 -2.44 -13.48
CA HIS A 28 -3.80 -1.39 -12.53
C HIS A 28 -5.02 -1.02 -11.70
N ASP A 29 -5.66 0.13 -11.93
CA ASP A 29 -6.79 0.65 -11.14
C ASP A 29 -7.90 -0.39 -10.90
N GLY A 30 -8.15 -1.22 -11.88
CA GLY A 30 -9.15 -2.30 -11.76
C GLY A 30 -8.81 -3.34 -10.71
N TRP A 31 -7.52 -3.54 -10.43
CA TRP A 31 -7.08 -4.42 -9.34
C TRP A 31 -6.93 -3.68 -8.02
N ASP A 32 -6.46 -2.45 -8.04
CA ASP A 32 -6.34 -1.63 -6.85
C ASP A 32 -7.67 -1.49 -6.11
N MET A 33 -8.74 -1.28 -6.88
CA MET A 33 -10.11 -1.12 -6.37
C MET A 33 -10.90 -2.44 -6.28
N PHE A 34 -10.29 -3.59 -6.59
CA PHE A 34 -11.01 -4.87 -6.59
C PHE A 34 -11.32 -5.33 -5.17
N PRO A 35 -12.61 -5.49 -4.80
CA PRO A 35 -12.98 -5.82 -3.43
C PRO A 35 -12.41 -7.17 -3.00
N LYS A 36 -12.03 -7.29 -1.74
CA LYS A 36 -11.59 -8.49 -1.04
C LYS A 36 -10.19 -8.99 -1.43
N TYR A 37 -9.82 -8.99 -2.71
CA TYR A 37 -8.56 -9.54 -3.21
C TYR A 37 -7.60 -8.47 -3.74
N GLY A 38 -8.11 -7.28 -4.00
CA GLY A 38 -7.33 -6.18 -4.54
C GLY A 38 -6.28 -5.65 -3.57
N VAL A 39 -5.49 -4.71 -4.05
CA VAL A 39 -4.27 -4.24 -3.38
C VAL A 39 -4.53 -3.81 -1.94
N ALA A 40 -5.42 -2.85 -1.74
CA ALA A 40 -5.62 -2.30 -0.39
C ALA A 40 -6.30 -3.29 0.56
N ASP A 41 -7.25 -4.10 0.06
CA ASP A 41 -7.94 -5.06 0.92
C ASP A 41 -7.03 -6.20 1.34
N SER A 42 -6.11 -6.64 0.47
CA SER A 42 -5.11 -7.65 0.80
C SER A 42 -4.19 -7.18 1.92
N LEU A 43 -3.67 -5.94 1.84
CA LEU A 43 -2.84 -5.37 2.90
C LEU A 43 -3.65 -5.18 4.20
N ASN A 44 -4.84 -4.62 4.10
CA ASN A 44 -5.69 -4.37 5.27
C ASN A 44 -6.04 -5.66 6.02
N HIS A 45 -6.32 -6.75 5.32
CA HIS A 45 -6.54 -8.06 5.91
C HIS A 45 -5.36 -8.54 6.76
N LEU A 46 -4.13 -8.34 6.28
CA LEU A 46 -2.93 -8.75 7.02
C LEU A 46 -2.74 -7.99 8.33
N THR A 47 -3.28 -6.78 8.44
CA THR A 47 -3.20 -5.98 9.67
C THR A 47 -4.14 -6.48 10.77
N GLY A 48 -5.21 -7.18 10.41
CA GLY A 48 -6.28 -7.59 11.32
C GLY A 48 -7.07 -6.42 11.92
N LEU A 49 -7.02 -5.22 11.30
CA LEU A 49 -7.85 -4.09 11.71
C LEU A 49 -9.28 -4.25 11.19
N PRO A 50 -10.30 -3.70 11.89
CA PRO A 50 -11.71 -3.87 11.56
C PRO A 50 -12.15 -2.91 10.45
N PHE A 51 -11.60 -3.06 9.25
CA PHE A 51 -11.98 -2.26 8.10
C PHE A 51 -13.41 -2.54 7.66
N GLU A 52 -14.11 -1.47 7.26
CA GLU A 52 -15.39 -1.61 6.56
C GLU A 52 -15.18 -2.26 5.18
N GLU A 53 -16.23 -2.89 4.69
CA GLU A 53 -16.24 -3.38 3.32
C GLU A 53 -16.05 -2.21 2.35
N ARG A 54 -15.15 -2.40 1.39
CA ARG A 54 -14.82 -1.36 0.42
C ARG A 54 -16.00 -1.08 -0.51
N VAL A 55 -16.30 0.18 -0.69
CA VAL A 55 -17.25 0.61 -1.73
C VAL A 55 -16.63 0.34 -3.10
N ILE A 56 -17.39 -0.28 -3.99
CA ILE A 56 -16.96 -0.56 -5.37
C ILE A 56 -16.48 0.75 -6.04
N ASN A 57 -15.36 0.67 -6.75
CA ASN A 57 -14.68 1.80 -7.39
C ASN A 57 -14.15 2.87 -6.42
N SER A 58 -13.91 2.52 -5.16
CA SER A 58 -13.23 3.39 -4.21
C SER A 58 -11.80 2.92 -3.98
N TYR A 59 -10.84 3.85 -3.98
CA TYR A 59 -9.47 3.60 -3.51
C TYR A 59 -9.38 3.57 -1.98
N HIS A 60 -10.37 4.13 -1.27
CA HIS A 60 -10.30 4.37 0.16
C HIS A 60 -11.24 3.46 0.94
N THR A 61 -10.82 3.12 2.14
CA THR A 61 -11.65 2.46 3.16
C THR A 61 -11.25 2.95 4.55
N LYS A 62 -12.10 2.69 5.55
CA LYS A 62 -11.85 3.08 6.93
C LYS A 62 -12.10 1.93 7.90
N ALA A 63 -11.54 2.08 9.10
CA ALA A 63 -11.75 1.21 10.23
C ALA A 63 -12.14 2.05 11.45
N TYR A 64 -13.17 1.62 12.17
CA TYR A 64 -13.53 2.20 13.46
C TYR A 64 -12.68 1.57 14.57
N ILE A 65 -11.75 2.34 15.09
CA ILE A 65 -10.82 1.91 16.15
C ILE A 65 -11.38 2.23 17.55
N ASN A 66 -12.22 3.25 17.64
CA ASN A 66 -12.92 3.63 18.88
C ASN A 66 -11.98 3.79 20.08
N GLU A 67 -10.82 4.41 19.86
CA GLU A 67 -9.77 4.70 20.87
C GLU A 67 -9.16 3.45 21.53
N THR A 68 -9.37 2.25 20.96
CA THR A 68 -8.78 1.00 21.48
C THR A 68 -7.31 0.84 21.15
N LEU A 69 -6.82 1.51 20.11
CA LEU A 69 -5.43 1.48 19.66
C LEU A 69 -4.86 2.89 19.51
N THR A 70 -3.57 3.01 19.75
CA THR A 70 -2.77 4.18 19.40
C THR A 70 -2.30 4.12 17.95
N VAL A 71 -1.82 5.25 17.43
CA VAL A 71 -1.14 5.33 16.13
C VAL A 71 0.02 4.34 16.05
N ARG A 72 0.84 4.27 17.11
CA ARG A 72 1.97 3.33 17.23
C ARG A 72 1.52 1.87 17.11
N GLU A 73 0.44 1.51 17.78
CA GLU A 73 -0.07 0.13 17.73
C GLU A 73 -0.63 -0.22 16.34
N ILE A 74 -1.27 0.73 15.66
CA ILE A 74 -1.70 0.57 14.26
C ILE A 74 -0.48 0.44 13.34
N ALA A 75 0.50 1.34 13.48
CA ALA A 75 1.74 1.30 12.70
C ALA A 75 2.50 -0.03 12.87
N GLN A 76 2.54 -0.56 14.11
CA GLN A 76 3.15 -1.85 14.38
C GLN A 76 2.43 -3.00 13.66
N LYS A 77 1.11 -2.95 13.53
CA LYS A 77 0.36 -3.94 12.74
C LYS A 77 0.76 -3.90 11.26
N TYR A 78 0.90 -2.71 10.68
CA TYR A 78 1.39 -2.54 9.31
C TYR A 78 2.84 -3.03 9.15
N ALA A 79 3.75 -2.66 10.06
CA ALA A 79 5.13 -3.14 10.02
C ALA A 79 5.21 -4.67 10.06
N ASN A 80 4.40 -5.30 10.91
CA ASN A 80 4.30 -6.76 10.98
C ASN A 80 3.73 -7.38 9.69
N ALA A 81 2.69 -6.77 9.12
CA ALA A 81 2.06 -7.22 7.87
C ALA A 81 3.04 -7.15 6.69
N LEU A 82 3.91 -6.15 6.66
CA LEU A 82 4.85 -5.91 5.58
C LEU A 82 6.21 -6.63 5.72
N ALA A 83 6.47 -7.25 6.86
CA ALA A 83 7.77 -7.90 7.15
C ALA A 83 8.16 -8.95 6.10
N GLY A 84 7.19 -9.66 5.51
CA GLY A 84 7.39 -10.63 4.42
C GLY A 84 7.59 -10.02 3.04
N TYR A 85 7.39 -8.70 2.88
CA TYR A 85 7.36 -7.99 1.60
C TYR A 85 8.56 -7.04 1.38
N GLY A 86 9.61 -7.18 2.18
CA GLY A 86 10.84 -6.42 1.99
C GLY A 86 10.89 -5.08 2.72
N SER A 87 9.88 -4.73 3.52
CA SER A 87 9.92 -3.63 4.48
C SER A 87 9.87 -4.16 5.90
N ASN A 88 10.69 -3.60 6.77
CA ASN A 88 10.71 -3.94 8.20
C ASN A 88 10.34 -2.74 9.09
N HIS A 89 9.87 -1.67 8.50
CA HIS A 89 9.50 -0.45 9.20
C HIS A 89 8.37 0.27 8.48
N VAL A 90 7.70 1.11 9.23
CA VAL A 90 6.78 2.15 8.76
C VAL A 90 7.13 3.44 9.50
N GLU A 91 6.76 4.57 8.96
CA GLU A 91 7.02 5.86 9.57
C GLU A 91 5.76 6.44 10.18
N ILE A 92 5.90 7.24 11.23
CA ILE A 92 4.80 7.99 11.85
C ILE A 92 5.16 9.47 11.81
N LEU A 93 4.24 10.27 11.27
CA LEU A 93 4.27 11.72 11.39
C LEU A 93 3.15 12.14 12.36
N GLY A 94 3.48 12.95 13.36
CA GLY A 94 2.54 13.37 14.41
C GLY A 94 2.69 12.59 15.70
N ASP A 95 1.65 12.60 16.54
CA ASP A 95 1.68 11.95 17.85
C ASP A 95 1.49 10.44 17.77
N PRO A 96 2.52 9.62 18.11
CA PRO A 96 2.42 8.17 18.06
C PRO A 96 1.52 7.58 19.14
N ASP A 97 1.24 8.31 20.21
CA ASP A 97 0.45 7.84 21.33
C ASP A 97 -1.02 8.34 21.27
N TYR A 98 -1.38 9.08 20.21
CA TYR A 98 -2.74 9.49 19.94
C TYR A 98 -3.68 8.27 19.84
N LYS A 99 -4.80 8.32 20.56
CA LYS A 99 -5.84 7.27 20.53
C LYS A 99 -6.78 7.51 19.34
N VAL A 100 -6.73 6.59 18.39
CA VAL A 100 -7.43 6.72 17.10
C VAL A 100 -8.91 6.33 17.24
N LYS A 101 -9.80 7.15 16.69
CA LYS A 101 -11.24 6.83 16.57
C LYS A 101 -11.55 6.20 15.24
N VAL A 102 -11.15 6.87 14.15
CA VAL A 102 -11.39 6.43 12.78
C VAL A 102 -10.09 6.48 12.00
N PHE A 103 -9.62 5.34 11.59
CA PHE A 103 -8.44 5.19 10.74
C PHE A 103 -8.87 5.01 9.29
N ALA A 104 -8.27 5.74 8.36
CA ALA A 104 -8.53 5.54 6.94
C ALA A 104 -7.25 5.27 6.15
N THR A 105 -7.39 4.53 5.05
CA THR A 105 -6.31 4.15 4.15
C THR A 105 -6.77 4.19 2.69
N GLY A 106 -5.80 4.24 1.79
CA GLY A 106 -6.01 4.17 0.34
C GLY A 106 -5.08 3.14 -0.30
N VAL A 107 -4.79 3.33 -1.57
CA VAL A 107 -3.94 2.44 -2.38
C VAL A 107 -2.83 3.25 -3.04
N GLY A 108 -1.57 2.87 -2.84
CA GLY A 108 -0.43 3.45 -3.52
C GLY A 108 -0.46 4.99 -3.54
N ALA A 109 -0.20 5.58 -4.69
CA ALA A 109 -0.29 7.02 -4.88
C ALA A 109 -1.72 7.60 -4.78
N ALA A 110 -2.76 6.76 -4.77
CA ALA A 110 -4.15 7.18 -4.59
C ALA A 110 -4.56 7.27 -3.11
N THR A 111 -3.63 7.48 -2.20
CA THR A 111 -3.89 7.78 -0.78
C THR A 111 -4.20 9.28 -0.61
N HIS A 112 -5.35 9.71 -1.10
CA HIS A 112 -5.74 11.11 -1.10
C HIS A 112 -6.30 11.55 0.26
N LEU A 113 -5.58 12.38 0.98
CA LEU A 113 -5.95 12.87 2.31
C LEU A 113 -7.35 13.50 2.37
N PRO A 114 -7.75 14.40 1.44
CA PRO A 114 -9.06 15.03 1.52
C PRO A 114 -10.24 14.04 1.54
N GLU A 115 -10.12 12.94 0.80
CA GLU A 115 -11.17 11.92 0.77
C GLU A 115 -11.24 11.14 2.09
N MET A 116 -10.09 10.83 2.68
CA MET A 116 -10.04 10.15 3.99
C MET A 116 -10.57 11.03 5.11
N ILE A 117 -10.28 12.33 5.09
CA ILE A 117 -10.83 13.30 6.07
C ILE A 117 -12.36 13.43 5.92
N LYS A 118 -12.90 13.44 4.70
CA LYS A 118 -14.34 13.40 4.46
C LYS A 118 -15.01 12.14 5.01
N MET A 119 -14.28 11.04 5.10
CA MET A 119 -14.75 9.79 5.73
C MET A 119 -14.76 9.85 7.26
N GLY A 120 -14.32 10.98 7.84
CA GLY A 120 -14.25 11.22 9.29
C GLY A 120 -12.98 10.68 9.95
N ALA A 121 -11.92 10.41 9.18
CA ALA A 121 -10.67 9.92 9.73
C ALA A 121 -9.97 10.97 10.61
N ASP A 122 -9.45 10.52 11.75
CA ASP A 122 -8.59 11.28 12.66
C ASP A 122 -7.16 10.70 12.71
N CYS A 123 -6.89 9.67 11.93
CA CYS A 123 -5.57 9.13 11.60
C CYS A 123 -5.63 8.51 10.21
N VAL A 124 -4.60 8.68 9.40
CA VAL A 124 -4.58 8.18 8.02
C VAL A 124 -3.31 7.40 7.69
N MET A 125 -3.41 6.49 6.72
CA MET A 125 -2.23 5.90 6.08
C MET A 125 -2.06 6.56 4.71
N LEU A 126 -0.85 7.01 4.43
CA LEU A 126 -0.43 7.52 3.12
C LEU A 126 0.73 6.67 2.58
N ALA A 127 0.79 6.51 1.26
CA ALA A 127 2.01 6.07 0.63
C ALA A 127 3.03 7.23 0.54
N ASP A 128 4.30 6.90 0.42
CA ASP A 128 5.40 7.88 0.35
C ASP A 128 5.27 8.88 -0.83
N ASP A 129 4.58 8.49 -1.90
CA ASP A 129 4.26 9.32 -3.06
C ASP A 129 2.78 9.69 -3.17
N GLY A 130 1.94 9.27 -2.23
CA GLY A 130 0.50 9.49 -2.23
C GLY A 130 0.08 10.87 -1.71
N GLY A 131 0.82 11.42 -0.77
CA GLY A 131 0.60 12.79 -0.32
C GLY A 131 1.03 13.80 -1.39
N THR A 132 0.14 14.73 -1.76
CA THR A 132 0.45 15.74 -2.80
C THR A 132 1.59 16.63 -2.35
N ASN A 133 2.82 16.18 -2.58
CA ASN A 133 4.01 16.73 -2.00
C ASN A 133 3.83 16.83 -0.46
N TRP A 134 4.64 17.48 0.24
CA TRP A 134 4.55 17.67 1.68
C TRP A 134 3.37 18.58 2.15
N ILE A 135 2.54 19.09 1.25
CA ILE A 135 1.39 19.95 1.58
C ILE A 135 0.39 19.22 2.49
N GLU A 136 0.06 17.98 2.17
CA GLU A 136 -0.87 17.17 2.98
C GLU A 136 -0.25 16.82 4.34
N HIS A 137 1.05 16.55 4.37
CA HIS A 137 1.79 16.33 5.60
C HIS A 137 1.76 17.56 6.52
N GLN A 138 1.97 18.76 5.97
CA GLN A 138 1.90 20.01 6.73
C GLN A 138 0.49 20.26 7.25
N TRP A 139 -0.52 20.01 6.42
CA TRP A 139 -1.91 20.16 6.85
C TRP A 139 -2.22 19.21 8.02
N CYS A 140 -1.77 17.99 7.98
CA CYS A 140 -1.95 17.01 9.05
C CYS A 140 -1.27 17.46 10.36
N LEU A 141 -0.06 18.00 10.28
CA LEU A 141 0.64 18.57 11.44
C LEU A 141 -0.13 19.74 12.05
N ASP A 142 -0.61 20.67 11.22
CA ASP A 142 -1.35 21.86 11.65
C ASP A 142 -2.70 21.49 12.30
N HIS A 143 -3.29 20.37 11.90
CA HIS A 143 -4.59 19.90 12.40
C HIS A 143 -4.49 18.72 13.38
N HIS A 144 -3.28 18.37 13.79
CA HIS A 144 -3.00 17.26 14.72
C HIS A 144 -3.60 15.91 14.28
N VAL A 145 -3.59 15.64 12.97
CA VAL A 145 -3.98 14.35 12.37
C VAL A 145 -2.73 13.52 12.14
N PRO A 146 -2.48 12.44 12.88
CA PRO A 146 -1.31 11.59 12.68
C PRO A 146 -1.37 10.85 11.34
N ILE A 147 -0.20 10.65 10.74
CA ILE A 147 -0.03 9.89 9.50
C ILE A 147 0.84 8.67 9.77
N ILE A 148 0.45 7.52 9.21
CA ILE A 148 1.31 6.35 9.05
C ILE A 148 1.75 6.30 7.60
N LEU A 149 3.08 6.33 7.36
CA LEU A 149 3.66 6.35 6.02
C LEU A 149 4.20 4.98 5.65
N LEU A 150 3.86 4.51 4.46
CA LEU A 150 4.33 3.27 3.88
C LEU A 150 5.00 3.53 2.52
N HIS A 151 5.99 2.72 2.16
CA HIS A 151 6.50 2.72 0.80
C HIS A 151 5.46 2.19 -0.18
N HIS A 152 5.20 2.91 -1.26
CA HIS A 152 4.24 2.55 -2.30
C HIS A 152 4.43 1.11 -2.79
N SER A 153 5.66 0.78 -3.19
CA SER A 153 5.95 -0.53 -3.77
C SER A 153 5.61 -1.70 -2.83
N VAL A 154 5.92 -1.59 -1.54
CA VAL A 154 5.67 -2.69 -0.59
C VAL A 154 4.23 -2.74 -0.09
N ASN A 155 3.52 -1.62 -0.08
CA ASN A 155 2.13 -1.63 0.35
C ASN A 155 1.21 -2.32 -0.68
N GLU A 156 1.63 -2.41 -1.94
CA GLU A 156 0.88 -3.05 -3.01
C GLU A 156 1.18 -4.54 -3.20
N MET A 157 2.34 -5.01 -2.71
CA MET A 157 2.76 -6.41 -2.89
C MET A 157 1.76 -7.45 -2.36
N PRO A 158 1.08 -7.27 -1.21
CA PRO A 158 0.06 -8.19 -0.76
C PRO A 158 -1.08 -8.39 -1.76
N GLY A 159 -1.40 -7.36 -2.55
CA GLY A 159 -2.40 -7.43 -3.61
C GLY A 159 -2.02 -8.39 -4.74
N MET A 160 -0.73 -8.65 -4.95
CA MET A 160 -0.29 -9.64 -5.94
C MET A 160 -0.53 -11.07 -5.43
N ASP A 161 -0.39 -11.29 -4.13
CA ASP A 161 -0.75 -12.58 -3.53
C ASP A 161 -2.27 -12.79 -3.55
N GLY A 162 -3.05 -11.73 -3.29
CA GLY A 162 -4.50 -11.73 -3.47
C GLY A 162 -4.91 -12.06 -4.91
N MET A 163 -4.18 -11.54 -5.91
CA MET A 163 -4.42 -11.87 -7.32
C MET A 163 -4.17 -13.35 -7.61
N VAL A 164 -3.09 -13.91 -7.10
CA VAL A 164 -2.76 -15.33 -7.25
C VAL A 164 -3.86 -16.19 -6.64
N GLU A 165 -4.30 -15.85 -5.43
CA GLU A 165 -5.40 -16.56 -4.75
C GLU A 165 -6.69 -16.49 -5.57
N TYR A 166 -7.09 -15.29 -5.99
CA TYR A 166 -8.28 -15.10 -6.82
C TYR A 166 -8.24 -15.91 -8.12
N LEU A 167 -7.12 -15.84 -8.84
CA LEU A 167 -6.97 -16.54 -10.10
C LEU A 167 -6.96 -18.05 -9.95
N ARG A 168 -6.30 -18.58 -8.91
CA ARG A 168 -6.30 -20.04 -8.62
C ARG A 168 -7.69 -20.55 -8.28
N ASN A 169 -8.46 -19.76 -7.54
CA ASN A 169 -9.84 -20.10 -7.21
C ASN A 169 -10.74 -20.06 -8.47
N LYS A 170 -10.48 -19.11 -9.37
CA LYS A 170 -11.28 -18.94 -10.60
C LYS A 170 -10.90 -19.92 -11.69
N PHE A 171 -9.63 -20.28 -11.76
CA PHE A 171 -9.03 -21.12 -12.81
C PHE A 171 -8.19 -22.24 -12.22
N PRO A 172 -8.80 -23.27 -11.58
CA PRO A 172 -8.07 -24.27 -10.79
C PRO A 172 -7.10 -25.14 -11.62
N ASN A 173 -7.26 -25.18 -12.94
CA ASN A 173 -6.41 -25.96 -13.83
C ASN A 173 -5.30 -25.12 -14.49
N LEU A 174 -5.21 -23.83 -14.15
CA LEU A 174 -4.17 -22.95 -14.68
C LEU A 174 -2.96 -22.94 -13.74
N GLU A 175 -1.76 -23.12 -14.29
CA GLU A 175 -0.53 -22.89 -13.55
C GLU A 175 -0.31 -21.40 -13.35
N ILE A 176 -0.21 -20.98 -12.08
CA ILE A 176 -0.08 -19.58 -11.70
C ILE A 176 1.10 -19.42 -10.75
N TYR A 177 2.03 -18.57 -11.15
CA TYR A 177 3.25 -18.28 -10.41
C TYR A 177 3.27 -16.83 -9.91
N ARG A 178 3.61 -16.64 -8.64
CA ARG A 178 3.92 -15.34 -8.06
C ARG A 178 5.40 -15.03 -8.29
N LEU A 179 5.68 -13.94 -8.98
CA LEU A 179 7.04 -13.41 -9.12
C LEU A 179 7.22 -12.28 -8.12
N HIS A 180 8.28 -12.34 -7.33
CA HIS A 180 8.61 -11.28 -6.38
C HIS A 180 9.37 -10.15 -7.08
N GLU A 181 9.01 -8.92 -6.78
CA GLU A 181 9.58 -7.70 -7.36
C GLU A 181 11.02 -7.44 -6.91
N GLY A 182 11.43 -8.07 -5.80
CA GLY A 182 12.79 -7.97 -5.28
C GLY A 182 13.09 -6.69 -4.49
N PHE A 183 12.08 -5.86 -4.19
CA PHE A 183 12.26 -4.71 -3.32
C PHE A 183 12.68 -5.16 -1.92
N LYS A 184 13.70 -4.51 -1.41
CA LYS A 184 14.17 -4.73 -0.04
C LYS A 184 14.72 -3.43 0.51
N TYR A 185 14.07 -2.92 1.53
CA TYR A 185 14.48 -1.69 2.20
C TYR A 185 15.29 -2.05 3.45
N THR A 186 16.38 -1.33 3.64
CA THR A 186 17.22 -1.44 4.84
C THR A 186 17.15 -0.14 5.61
N LEU A 187 16.67 -0.21 6.84
CA LEU A 187 16.67 0.93 7.74
C LEU A 187 18.09 1.18 8.26
N VAL A 188 18.61 2.38 8.02
CA VAL A 188 19.86 2.85 8.61
C VAL A 188 19.52 3.87 9.69
N GLN A 189 19.82 3.52 10.92
CA GLN A 189 19.57 4.36 12.08
C GLN A 189 20.80 5.20 12.43
N GLN A 190 20.57 6.34 13.07
CA GLN A 190 21.64 7.14 13.64
C GLN A 190 22.38 6.34 14.71
N GLU A 191 23.70 6.34 14.66
CA GLU A 191 24.51 5.82 15.76
C GLU A 191 24.37 6.78 16.97
N LEU A 192 23.87 6.25 18.08
CA LEU A 192 23.87 6.99 19.33
C LEU A 192 25.32 7.13 19.78
N LYS A 193 25.80 8.38 19.87
CA LYS A 193 27.12 8.72 20.43
C LYS A 193 27.10 8.66 21.92
#